data_a24a9da61ba30b558b86ea1718a5e655
#
_entry.id   a24a9da61ba30b558b86ea1718a5e655
#
_cell.length_a   1.000
_cell.length_b   1.000
_cell.length_c   1.000
_cell.angle_alpha   90.00
_cell.angle_beta   90.00
_cell.angle_gamma   90.00
#
_symmetry.space_group_name_H-M   'P 1'
#
loop_
_entity.id
_entity.type
_entity.pdbx_description
1 polymer ?
#
loop_
_entity_poly.entity_id
_entity_poly.type
_entity_poly.pdbx_seq_one_letter_code
_entity_poly.pdbx_strand_id
1 'polypeptide(L)'
;MRGVYRVGDGRVEKTACRRTGETANTKRRTPNVGRHLPLALPEANEDAVITHLLRTVGRRSLAVVAGLGDFAEFMVRGFIAVGHARQLRKGVARAVHQQGVRCLLVIVVVSLFSGLVLGLQGYYVLVRFGSAGVLGTFVSLTLTRELAPVLATLMIVGQAGSAIAAEIGIYRYSEQIDALTTMAIDPFGYLITPRLLAALLVFPILTTAFVLVGTFGGYLSGCSLLGLDSGVYWSTVHNAVRFVDVRECLFKALVFGIVTIAICCHSGFTAHRRTGVSGSRAVSISTTRAVVFSSIATLAADYVITSFLV
;
A
#
# COMPACT_ATOMS: atom_id res chain seq x y z
N MET A 1 -29.31 -4.92 33.42
CA MET A 1 -30.42 -4.03 33.80
C MET A 1 -30.60 -3.02 32.65
N ARG A 2 -31.71 -3.11 31.92
CA ARG A 2 -32.00 -2.27 30.74
C ARG A 2 -32.62 -0.96 31.22
N GLY A 3 -31.99 0.18 30.92
CA GLY A 3 -32.58 1.50 31.08
C GLY A 3 -33.52 1.81 29.95
N VAL A 4 -34.78 2.00 30.23
CA VAL A 4 -35.81 2.45 29.26
C VAL A 4 -35.76 3.97 29.19
N TYR A 5 -35.45 4.52 28.01
CA TYR A 5 -35.52 5.94 27.74
C TYR A 5 -36.91 6.26 27.14
N ARG A 6 -37.66 7.14 27.78
CA ARG A 6 -38.86 7.73 27.24
C ARG A 6 -38.60 9.17 26.85
N VAL A 7 -38.75 9.48 25.58
CA VAL A 7 -38.58 10.84 25.05
C VAL A 7 -39.94 11.54 25.15
N GLY A 8 -39.97 12.66 25.87
CA GLY A 8 -41.08 13.57 25.89
C GLY A 8 -40.53 14.97 26.23
N ASP A 9 -40.84 15.86 25.31
CA ASP A 9 -40.71 17.32 25.39
C ASP A 9 -39.61 17.95 26.26
N GLY A 10 -38.46 18.16 25.63
CA GLY A 10 -37.61 19.35 25.85
C GLY A 10 -36.87 19.56 27.17
N ARG A 11 -36.89 18.64 28.15
CA ARG A 11 -36.06 18.75 29.35
C ARG A 11 -35.62 17.39 29.89
N VAL A 12 -34.30 17.21 30.04
CA VAL A 12 -33.73 16.03 30.70
C VAL A 12 -33.63 16.29 32.18
N GLU A 13 -34.56 15.74 32.98
CA GLU A 13 -34.55 15.78 34.44
C GLU A 13 -34.05 14.44 34.95
N LYS A 14 -32.90 14.46 35.68
CA LYS A 14 -32.36 13.30 36.39
C LYS A 14 -33.09 13.13 37.72
N THR A 15 -34.02 12.18 37.79
CA THR A 15 -34.63 11.78 39.09
C THR A 15 -33.70 10.83 39.83
N ALA A 16 -33.12 11.31 40.90
CA ALA A 16 -32.36 10.51 41.86
C ALA A 16 -33.32 9.74 42.76
N CYS A 17 -33.23 8.44 42.74
CA CYS A 17 -33.98 7.55 43.63
C CYS A 17 -33.39 7.62 45.04
N ARG A 18 -34.14 8.23 45.95
CA ARG A 18 -33.85 8.34 47.37
C ARG A 18 -34.25 7.02 48.04
N ARG A 19 -33.31 6.29 48.61
CA ARG A 19 -33.61 5.23 49.58
C ARG A 19 -33.13 5.66 50.97
N THR A 20 -34.07 5.60 51.85
CA THR A 20 -34.11 5.89 53.25
C THR A 20 -33.07 5.16 54.10
N GLY A 21 -32.44 5.90 54.97
CA GLY A 21 -32.22 5.68 56.40
C GLY A 21 -31.32 4.54 56.80
N GLU A 22 -30.10 4.91 57.26
CA GLU A 22 -29.60 4.36 58.55
C GLU A 22 -28.43 5.22 59.02
N THR A 23 -28.59 5.78 60.20
CA THR A 23 -27.63 6.61 60.91
C THR A 23 -26.60 5.70 61.59
N ALA A 24 -25.35 5.73 61.13
CA ALA A 24 -24.22 5.23 61.84
C ALA A 24 -23.19 6.34 62.08
N ASN A 25 -23.19 6.78 63.32
CA ASN A 25 -22.24 7.70 63.94
C ASN A 25 -20.85 7.05 63.98
N THR A 26 -19.95 7.45 63.08
CA THR A 26 -18.55 7.03 63.14
C THR A 26 -17.67 8.25 63.28
N LYS A 27 -17.15 8.45 64.49
CA LYS A 27 -16.13 9.42 64.89
C LYS A 27 -14.99 9.43 63.85
N ARG A 28 -14.82 10.55 63.17
CA ARG A 28 -13.61 10.84 62.38
C ARG A 28 -12.40 10.92 63.32
N ARG A 29 -11.58 9.89 63.33
CA ARG A 29 -10.18 9.98 63.77
C ARG A 29 -9.37 10.62 62.63
N THR A 30 -8.86 11.80 62.85
CA THR A 30 -7.83 12.43 61.99
C THR A 30 -6.56 11.59 62.06
N PRO A 31 -6.02 11.10 60.93
CA PRO A 31 -4.69 10.50 60.97
C PRO A 31 -3.65 11.63 61.05
N ASN A 32 -2.79 11.50 62.02
CA ASN A 32 -1.62 12.32 62.26
C ASN A 32 -0.68 12.29 61.04
N VAL A 33 -0.64 13.40 60.28
CA VAL A 33 0.28 13.59 59.14
C VAL A 33 1.61 14.11 59.68
N GLY A 34 2.43 13.19 60.10
CA GLY A 34 3.79 13.45 60.55
C GLY A 34 4.67 12.24 60.19
N ARG A 35 4.73 11.87 58.91
CA ARG A 35 5.82 11.00 58.43
C ARG A 35 6.50 11.70 57.29
N HIS A 36 7.72 12.15 57.58
CA HIS A 36 8.70 12.54 56.59
C HIS A 36 8.81 11.44 55.55
N LEU A 37 8.28 11.67 54.36
CA LEU A 37 8.56 10.87 53.19
C LEU A 37 10.00 11.17 52.82
N PRO A 38 10.93 10.23 52.85
CA PRO A 38 12.21 10.42 52.21
C PRO A 38 11.93 10.48 50.70
N LEU A 39 12.13 11.65 50.10
CA LEU A 39 12.22 11.82 48.63
C LEU A 39 13.52 11.16 48.17
N ALA A 40 13.58 9.83 48.27
CA ALA A 40 14.56 9.05 47.54
C ALA A 40 14.08 9.05 46.10
N LEU A 41 14.55 10.03 45.33
CA LEU A 41 14.55 9.92 43.87
C LEU A 41 15.27 8.59 43.57
N PRO A 42 14.68 7.65 42.87
CA PRO A 42 15.42 6.48 42.46
C PRO A 42 16.54 7.03 41.55
N GLU A 43 17.78 6.86 41.97
CA GLU A 43 18.96 7.01 41.11
C GLU A 43 18.60 6.24 39.85
N ALA A 44 18.39 7.01 38.75
CA ALA A 44 18.14 6.45 37.45
C ALA A 44 19.39 5.64 37.11
N ASN A 45 19.30 4.34 37.36
CA ASN A 45 20.38 3.42 37.03
C ASN A 45 20.57 3.50 35.52
N GLU A 46 21.57 4.24 35.06
CA GLU A 46 21.87 4.46 33.63
C GLU A 46 21.96 3.13 32.91
N ASP A 47 22.48 2.10 33.59
CA ASP A 47 22.53 0.74 33.07
C ASP A 47 21.14 0.13 32.82
N ALA A 48 20.15 0.46 33.66
CA ALA A 48 18.76 -0.02 33.48
C ALA A 48 18.09 0.67 32.29
N VAL A 49 18.37 1.95 32.03
CA VAL A 49 17.85 2.68 30.88
C VAL A 49 18.51 2.17 29.59
N ILE A 50 19.82 1.96 29.60
CA ILE A 50 20.58 1.43 28.44
C ILE A 50 20.11 0.02 28.10
N THR A 51 19.98 -0.86 29.11
CA THR A 51 19.50 -2.24 28.91
C THR A 51 18.05 -2.26 28.40
N HIS A 52 17.18 -1.37 28.88
CA HIS A 52 15.80 -1.25 28.41
C HIS A 52 15.76 -0.75 26.95
N LEU A 53 16.58 0.21 26.58
CA LEU A 53 16.72 0.70 25.20
C LEU A 53 17.26 -0.39 24.27
N LEU A 54 18.33 -1.09 24.65
CA LEU A 54 18.89 -2.20 23.89
C LEU A 54 17.87 -3.33 23.71
N ARG A 55 17.14 -3.68 24.77
CA ARG A 55 16.10 -4.70 24.72
C ARG A 55 14.94 -4.29 23.83
N THR A 56 14.56 -3.00 23.82
CA THR A 56 13.49 -2.47 22.98
C THR A 56 13.90 -2.43 21.52
N VAL A 57 15.13 -1.97 21.22
CA VAL A 57 15.70 -1.97 19.87
C VAL A 57 15.85 -3.41 19.37
N GLY A 58 16.45 -4.30 20.17
CA GLY A 58 16.62 -5.70 19.81
C GLY A 58 15.31 -6.42 19.52
N ARG A 59 14.28 -6.19 20.37
CA ARG A 59 12.93 -6.75 20.14
C ARG A 59 12.28 -6.21 18.87
N ARG A 60 12.47 -4.91 18.56
CA ARG A 60 11.95 -4.32 17.32
C ARG A 60 12.67 -4.87 16.08
N SER A 61 13.99 -5.00 16.14
CA SER A 61 14.78 -5.56 15.04
C SER A 61 14.40 -7.02 14.78
N LEU A 62 14.28 -7.84 15.83
CA LEU A 62 13.82 -9.23 15.71
C LEU A 62 12.37 -9.31 15.17
N ALA A 63 11.48 -8.41 15.56
CA ALA A 63 10.12 -8.36 15.04
C ALA A 63 10.07 -8.01 13.56
N VAL A 64 10.97 -7.14 13.07
CA VAL A 64 11.10 -6.81 11.64
C VAL A 64 11.61 -8.02 10.87
N VAL A 65 12.66 -8.69 11.36
CA VAL A 65 13.23 -9.89 10.70
C VAL A 65 12.19 -11.02 10.67
N ALA A 66 11.49 -11.27 11.78
CA ALA A 66 10.39 -12.23 11.82
C ALA A 66 9.27 -11.87 10.83
N GLY A 67 8.90 -10.58 10.74
CA GLY A 67 7.90 -10.13 9.77
C GLY A 67 8.32 -10.30 8.32
N LEU A 68 9.61 -10.14 8.01
CA LEU A 68 10.16 -10.44 6.68
C LEU A 68 10.16 -11.94 6.39
N GLY A 69 10.46 -12.78 7.39
CA GLY A 69 10.37 -14.24 7.28
C GLY A 69 8.93 -14.70 7.01
N ASP A 70 7.96 -14.20 7.78
CA ASP A 70 6.53 -14.49 7.56
C ASP A 70 6.06 -14.07 6.16
N PHE A 71 6.54 -12.93 5.67
CA PHE A 71 6.24 -12.44 4.33
C PHE A 71 6.85 -13.34 3.24
N ALA A 72 8.12 -13.73 3.39
CA ALA A 72 8.79 -14.63 2.45
C ALA A 72 8.09 -16.00 2.39
N GLU A 73 7.73 -16.58 3.54
CA GLU A 73 6.97 -17.81 3.62
C GLU A 73 5.60 -17.67 2.92
N PHE A 74 4.90 -16.54 3.15
CA PHE A 74 3.63 -16.24 2.50
C PHE A 74 3.76 -16.20 0.97
N MET A 75 4.82 -15.55 0.45
CA MET A 75 5.13 -15.48 -0.98
C MET A 75 5.36 -16.89 -1.57
N VAL A 76 6.22 -17.67 -0.93
CA VAL A 76 6.55 -19.04 -1.40
C VAL A 76 5.31 -19.92 -1.42
N ARG A 77 4.50 -19.91 -0.36
CA ARG A 77 3.23 -20.66 -0.31
C ARG A 77 2.26 -20.21 -1.41
N GLY A 78 2.15 -18.90 -1.68
CA GLY A 78 1.31 -18.34 -2.75
C GLY A 78 1.71 -18.83 -4.14
N PHE A 79 3.01 -19.00 -4.40
CA PHE A 79 3.51 -19.52 -5.67
C PHE A 79 3.40 -21.06 -5.78
N ILE A 80 3.67 -21.80 -4.71
CA ILE A 80 3.57 -23.29 -4.71
C ILE A 80 2.12 -23.74 -4.93
N ALA A 81 1.14 -23.00 -4.41
CA ALA A 81 -0.28 -23.29 -4.56
C ALA A 81 -0.79 -23.25 -6.02
N VAL A 82 -0.01 -22.72 -6.97
CA VAL A 82 -0.36 -22.66 -8.41
C VAL A 82 -0.66 -24.06 -8.98
N GLY A 83 0.06 -25.10 -8.54
CA GLY A 83 -0.08 -26.47 -9.07
C GLY A 83 -1.37 -27.19 -8.71
N HIS A 84 -2.13 -26.73 -7.71
CA HIS A 84 -3.30 -27.45 -7.17
C HIS A 84 -4.65 -26.83 -7.50
N ALA A 85 -4.69 -25.68 -8.16
CA ALA A 85 -5.93 -24.92 -8.36
C ALA A 85 -6.66 -25.26 -9.66
N ARG A 86 -7.57 -26.21 -9.60
CA ARG A 86 -8.40 -26.65 -10.75
C ARG A 86 -9.32 -25.55 -11.33
N GLN A 87 -9.60 -24.48 -10.56
CA GLN A 87 -10.44 -23.35 -10.97
C GLN A 87 -9.64 -22.07 -11.22
N LEU A 88 -8.31 -22.18 -11.40
CA LEU A 88 -7.40 -21.05 -11.51
C LEU A 88 -7.79 -20.06 -12.63
N ARG A 89 -8.21 -20.57 -13.80
CA ARG A 89 -8.57 -19.74 -14.96
C ARG A 89 -9.67 -18.72 -14.66
N LYS A 90 -10.76 -19.14 -14.00
CA LYS A 90 -11.87 -18.24 -13.65
C LYS A 90 -11.46 -17.21 -12.59
N GLY A 91 -10.64 -17.64 -11.62
CA GLY A 91 -10.08 -16.77 -10.58
C GLY A 91 -9.16 -15.71 -11.16
N VAL A 92 -8.22 -16.11 -12.03
CA VAL A 92 -7.29 -15.20 -12.72
C VAL A 92 -8.04 -14.20 -13.60
N ALA A 93 -9.00 -14.63 -14.41
CA ALA A 93 -9.79 -13.74 -15.26
C ALA A 93 -10.53 -12.66 -14.44
N ARG A 94 -11.12 -13.05 -13.31
CA ARG A 94 -11.77 -12.11 -12.39
C ARG A 94 -10.76 -11.14 -11.77
N ALA A 95 -9.60 -11.65 -11.35
CA ALA A 95 -8.54 -10.81 -10.77
C ALA A 95 -7.94 -9.85 -11.82
N VAL A 96 -7.73 -10.30 -13.07
CA VAL A 96 -7.29 -9.44 -14.18
C VAL A 96 -8.30 -8.32 -14.45
N HIS A 97 -9.59 -8.64 -14.49
CA HIS A 97 -10.62 -7.62 -14.65
C HIS A 97 -10.62 -6.61 -13.49
N GLN A 98 -10.50 -7.08 -12.25
CA GLN A 98 -10.52 -6.24 -11.05
C GLN A 98 -9.28 -5.35 -10.96
N GLN A 99 -8.10 -5.87 -11.26
CA GLN A 99 -6.83 -5.14 -11.19
C GLN A 99 -6.58 -4.29 -12.45
N GLY A 100 -6.95 -4.78 -13.64
CA GLY A 100 -6.67 -4.15 -14.92
C GLY A 100 -7.70 -3.11 -15.33
N VAL A 101 -8.94 -3.56 -15.58
CA VAL A 101 -9.96 -2.70 -16.19
C VAL A 101 -10.34 -1.51 -15.30
N ARG A 102 -10.43 -1.74 -13.99
CA ARG A 102 -10.77 -0.66 -13.04
C ARG A 102 -9.68 0.39 -12.91
N CYS A 103 -8.40 -0.01 -13.08
CA CYS A 103 -7.27 0.91 -12.96
C CYS A 103 -6.95 1.62 -14.29
N LEU A 104 -7.40 1.09 -15.43
CA LEU A 104 -7.04 1.59 -16.76
C LEU A 104 -7.36 3.07 -16.94
N LEU A 105 -8.58 3.49 -16.59
CA LEU A 105 -9.01 4.88 -16.75
C LEU A 105 -8.13 5.87 -15.97
N VAL A 106 -7.82 5.53 -14.71
CA VAL A 106 -6.97 6.39 -13.88
C VAL A 106 -5.54 6.44 -14.43
N ILE A 107 -5.01 5.30 -14.89
CA ILE A 107 -3.69 5.23 -15.50
C ILE A 107 -3.62 6.08 -16.77
N VAL A 108 -4.62 6.02 -17.65
CA VAL A 108 -4.69 6.83 -18.86
C VAL A 108 -4.70 8.33 -18.53
N VAL A 109 -5.52 8.75 -17.58
CA VAL A 109 -5.59 10.16 -17.16
C VAL A 109 -4.27 10.63 -16.55
N VAL A 110 -3.73 9.88 -15.60
CA VAL A 110 -2.48 10.25 -14.91
C VAL A 110 -1.30 10.25 -15.86
N SER A 111 -1.20 9.27 -16.76
CA SER A 111 -0.11 9.20 -17.75
C SER A 111 -0.16 10.35 -18.73
N LEU A 112 -1.36 10.74 -19.20
CA LEU A 112 -1.53 11.88 -20.12
C LEU A 112 -1.04 13.17 -19.47
N PHE A 113 -1.51 13.48 -18.26
CA PHE A 113 -1.09 14.69 -17.54
C PHE A 113 0.38 14.66 -17.17
N SER A 114 0.91 13.51 -16.77
CA SER A 114 2.34 13.34 -16.49
C SER A 114 3.19 13.63 -17.73
N GLY A 115 2.77 13.12 -18.88
CA GLY A 115 3.43 13.41 -20.16
C GLY A 115 3.35 14.87 -20.58
N LEU A 116 2.18 15.51 -20.41
CA LEU A 116 1.99 16.95 -20.68
C LEU A 116 2.94 17.81 -19.84
N VAL A 117 3.01 17.55 -18.53
CA VAL A 117 3.89 18.29 -17.61
C VAL A 117 5.36 18.05 -17.95
N LEU A 118 5.73 16.79 -18.21
CA LEU A 118 7.10 16.44 -18.55
C LEU A 118 7.55 17.09 -19.89
N GLY A 119 6.67 17.09 -20.89
CA GLY A 119 6.93 17.76 -22.17
C GLY A 119 7.06 19.27 -22.01
N LEU A 120 6.19 19.91 -21.23
CA LEU A 120 6.25 21.35 -20.98
C LEU A 120 7.54 21.73 -20.23
N GLN A 121 7.84 21.09 -19.13
CA GLN A 121 9.03 21.39 -18.33
C GLN A 121 10.31 21.02 -19.07
N GLY A 122 10.32 19.86 -19.73
CA GLY A 122 11.44 19.41 -20.56
C GLY A 122 11.79 20.41 -21.65
N TYR A 123 10.78 20.96 -22.34
CA TYR A 123 10.99 21.97 -23.37
C TYR A 123 11.67 23.23 -22.82
N TYR A 124 11.17 23.79 -21.71
CA TYR A 124 11.76 25.01 -21.11
C TYR A 124 13.21 24.80 -20.63
N VAL A 125 13.53 23.60 -20.18
CA VAL A 125 14.91 23.27 -19.79
C VAL A 125 15.78 23.13 -21.04
N LEU A 126 15.35 22.37 -22.04
CA LEU A 126 16.12 22.07 -23.25
C LEU A 126 16.36 23.31 -24.13
N VAL A 127 15.41 24.24 -24.19
CA VAL A 127 15.57 25.52 -24.91
C VAL A 127 16.72 26.35 -24.33
N ARG A 128 16.92 26.36 -23.03
CA ARG A 128 18.05 27.06 -22.38
C ARG A 128 19.41 26.52 -22.83
N PHE A 129 19.47 25.25 -23.23
CA PHE A 129 20.68 24.59 -23.75
C PHE A 129 20.72 24.58 -25.29
N GLY A 130 19.79 25.27 -25.97
CA GLY A 130 19.72 25.30 -27.43
C GLY A 130 19.36 23.95 -28.09
N SER A 131 18.80 23.01 -27.32
CA SER A 131 18.60 21.62 -27.75
C SER A 131 17.12 21.20 -27.73
N ALA A 132 16.20 22.10 -28.07
CA ALA A 132 14.75 21.81 -28.08
C ALA A 132 14.35 20.56 -28.89
N GLY A 133 15.12 20.25 -29.98
CA GLY A 133 14.85 19.10 -30.84
C GLY A 133 14.97 17.73 -30.16
N VAL A 134 15.65 17.60 -29.01
CA VAL A 134 15.77 16.32 -28.28
C VAL A 134 14.67 16.09 -27.25
N LEU A 135 13.60 16.89 -27.27
CA LEU A 135 12.49 16.77 -26.33
C LEU A 135 11.86 15.36 -26.34
N GLY A 136 11.66 14.77 -27.52
CA GLY A 136 11.11 13.43 -27.66
C GLY A 136 11.96 12.36 -26.95
N THR A 137 13.29 12.46 -27.08
CA THR A 137 14.24 11.58 -26.37
C THR A 137 14.09 11.73 -24.85
N PHE A 138 14.08 12.95 -24.35
CA PHE A 138 13.97 13.23 -22.93
C PHE A 138 12.68 12.66 -22.33
N VAL A 139 11.53 12.94 -22.95
CA VAL A 139 10.22 12.49 -22.49
C VAL A 139 10.13 10.96 -22.53
N SER A 140 10.48 10.34 -23.65
CA SER A 140 10.31 8.90 -23.85
C SER A 140 11.23 8.08 -22.92
N LEU A 141 12.49 8.45 -22.76
CA LEU A 141 13.41 7.73 -21.88
C LEU A 141 13.05 7.92 -20.40
N THR A 142 12.71 9.14 -19.98
CA THR A 142 12.32 9.40 -18.60
C THR A 142 11.06 8.62 -18.21
N LEU A 143 10.06 8.58 -19.12
CA LEU A 143 8.86 7.78 -18.90
C LEU A 143 9.19 6.28 -18.86
N THR A 144 9.91 5.76 -19.84
CA THR A 144 10.13 4.32 -19.98
C THR A 144 11.01 3.76 -18.86
N ARG A 145 12.08 4.45 -18.48
CA ARG A 145 13.05 3.93 -17.53
C ARG A 145 12.61 4.04 -16.08
N GLU A 146 11.93 5.15 -15.71
CA GLU A 146 11.67 5.46 -14.32
C GLU A 146 10.18 5.74 -14.01
N LEU A 147 9.58 6.74 -14.67
CA LEU A 147 8.27 7.24 -14.25
C LEU A 147 7.14 6.23 -14.48
N ALA A 148 7.11 5.56 -15.62
CA ALA A 148 5.98 4.67 -15.93
C ALA A 148 5.90 3.46 -14.99
N PRO A 149 6.97 2.67 -14.74
CA PRO A 149 6.86 1.52 -13.85
C PRO A 149 6.49 1.93 -12.42
N VAL A 150 7.05 3.04 -11.91
CA VAL A 150 6.77 3.51 -10.55
C VAL A 150 5.36 4.08 -10.43
N LEU A 151 4.99 5.06 -11.28
CA LEU A 151 3.68 5.73 -11.17
C LEU A 151 2.52 4.77 -11.48
N ALA A 152 2.65 3.92 -12.50
CA ALA A 152 1.62 2.92 -12.79
C ALA A 152 1.43 1.98 -11.60
N THR A 153 2.50 1.50 -10.98
CA THR A 153 2.42 0.65 -9.79
C THR A 153 1.74 1.36 -8.62
N LEU A 154 2.11 2.61 -8.32
CA LEU A 154 1.49 3.38 -7.24
C LEU A 154 -0.02 3.58 -7.45
N MET A 155 -0.45 3.83 -8.71
CA MET A 155 -1.87 3.97 -9.06
C MET A 155 -2.62 2.64 -8.89
N ILE A 156 -2.03 1.53 -9.35
CA ILE A 156 -2.64 0.19 -9.21
C ILE A 156 -2.74 -0.18 -7.73
N VAL A 157 -1.71 0.07 -6.94
CA VAL A 157 -1.71 -0.20 -5.49
C VAL A 157 -2.77 0.64 -4.78
N GLY A 158 -2.90 1.91 -5.11
CA GLY A 158 -3.90 2.79 -4.53
C GLY A 158 -5.33 2.32 -4.77
N GLN A 159 -5.63 1.83 -5.96
CA GLN A 159 -6.98 1.36 -6.33
C GLN A 159 -7.17 -0.15 -6.09
N ALA A 160 -6.46 -0.98 -6.85
CA ALA A 160 -6.65 -2.43 -6.79
C ALA A 160 -6.02 -3.04 -5.54
N GLY A 161 -4.84 -2.58 -5.13
CA GLY A 161 -4.14 -3.08 -3.95
C GLY A 161 -4.92 -2.85 -2.66
N SER A 162 -5.48 -1.64 -2.49
CA SER A 162 -6.34 -1.31 -1.35
C SER A 162 -7.62 -2.16 -1.33
N ALA A 163 -8.26 -2.34 -2.49
CA ALA A 163 -9.46 -3.17 -2.62
C ALA A 163 -9.18 -4.64 -2.28
N ILE A 164 -8.05 -5.19 -2.75
CA ILE A 164 -7.62 -6.57 -2.44
C ILE A 164 -7.37 -6.74 -0.94
N ALA A 165 -6.65 -5.80 -0.31
CA ALA A 165 -6.38 -5.85 1.12
C ALA A 165 -7.67 -5.77 1.95
N ALA A 166 -8.64 -4.93 1.54
CA ALA A 166 -9.94 -4.83 2.17
C ALA A 166 -10.75 -6.14 2.03
N GLU A 167 -10.82 -6.70 0.83
CA GLU A 167 -11.57 -7.92 0.54
C GLU A 167 -11.04 -9.11 1.33
N ILE A 168 -9.72 -9.33 1.34
CA ILE A 168 -9.10 -10.41 2.12
C ILE A 168 -9.28 -10.15 3.62
N GLY A 169 -9.16 -8.90 4.07
CA GLY A 169 -9.41 -8.51 5.45
C GLY A 169 -10.84 -8.82 5.91
N ILE A 170 -11.85 -8.59 5.05
CA ILE A 170 -13.24 -8.95 5.31
C ILE A 170 -13.40 -10.47 5.38
N TYR A 171 -12.83 -11.22 4.44
CA TYR A 171 -12.88 -12.70 4.46
C TYR A 171 -12.24 -13.28 5.71
N ARG A 172 -11.17 -12.66 6.21
CA ARG A 172 -10.53 -13.07 7.46
C ARG A 172 -11.37 -12.74 8.68
N TYR A 173 -11.97 -11.55 8.71
CA TYR A 173 -12.80 -11.11 9.83
C TYR A 173 -14.12 -11.90 9.94
N SER A 174 -14.73 -12.25 8.79
CA SER A 174 -15.97 -13.05 8.74
C SER A 174 -15.74 -14.56 8.85
N GLU A 175 -14.53 -15.00 9.23
CA GLU A 175 -14.12 -16.40 9.41
C GLU A 175 -14.29 -17.27 8.15
N GLN A 176 -14.49 -16.65 6.98
CA GLN A 176 -14.64 -17.36 5.71
C GLN A 176 -13.37 -18.11 5.31
N ILE A 177 -12.19 -17.60 5.67
CA ILE A 177 -10.91 -18.27 5.42
C ILE A 177 -10.82 -19.56 6.27
N ASP A 178 -11.29 -19.52 7.52
CA ASP A 178 -11.29 -20.68 8.42
C ASP A 178 -12.35 -21.70 7.96
N ALA A 179 -13.48 -21.26 7.44
CA ALA A 179 -14.47 -22.12 6.80
C ALA A 179 -13.91 -22.83 5.56
N LEU A 180 -13.08 -22.16 4.72
CA LEU A 180 -12.41 -22.82 3.58
C LEU A 180 -11.47 -23.93 4.05
N THR A 181 -10.72 -23.72 5.14
CA THR A 181 -9.81 -24.73 5.68
C THR A 181 -10.55 -25.94 6.24
N THR A 182 -11.70 -25.76 6.87
CA THR A 182 -12.56 -26.86 7.35
C THR A 182 -13.15 -27.68 6.20
N MET A 183 -13.35 -27.06 5.04
CA MET A 183 -13.79 -27.73 3.81
C MET A 183 -12.64 -28.36 3.01
N ALA A 184 -11.42 -28.43 3.58
CA ALA A 184 -10.21 -28.91 2.93
C ALA A 184 -9.83 -28.18 1.63
N ILE A 185 -10.24 -26.89 1.49
CA ILE A 185 -9.88 -26.03 0.38
C ILE A 185 -8.71 -25.14 0.84
N ASP A 186 -7.59 -25.19 0.08
CA ASP A 186 -6.44 -24.33 0.38
C ASP A 186 -6.77 -22.86 0.09
N PRO A 187 -6.79 -21.99 1.13
CA PRO A 187 -7.10 -20.58 0.95
C PRO A 187 -6.03 -19.83 0.13
N PHE A 188 -4.78 -20.30 0.12
CA PHE A 188 -3.73 -19.69 -0.70
C PHE A 188 -4.01 -19.90 -2.19
N GLY A 189 -4.29 -21.14 -2.59
CA GLY A 189 -4.61 -21.47 -3.98
C GLY A 189 -5.90 -20.82 -4.48
N TYR A 190 -6.87 -20.59 -3.59
CA TYR A 190 -8.16 -20.02 -3.97
C TYR A 190 -8.17 -18.48 -4.01
N LEU A 191 -7.54 -17.81 -3.01
CA LEU A 191 -7.62 -16.36 -2.86
C LEU A 191 -6.37 -15.61 -3.34
N ILE A 192 -5.17 -16.13 -3.05
CA ILE A 192 -3.92 -15.38 -3.23
C ILE A 192 -3.31 -15.64 -4.59
N THR A 193 -3.17 -16.91 -4.97
CA THR A 193 -2.55 -17.32 -6.23
C THR A 193 -3.14 -16.67 -7.48
N PRO A 194 -4.48 -16.61 -7.68
CA PRO A 194 -5.04 -15.97 -8.87
C PRO A 194 -4.76 -14.46 -8.93
N ARG A 195 -4.62 -13.80 -7.77
CA ARG A 195 -4.30 -12.37 -7.72
C ARG A 195 -2.83 -12.09 -8.07
N LEU A 196 -1.91 -12.95 -7.62
CA LEU A 196 -0.49 -12.88 -8.00
C LEU A 196 -0.27 -13.14 -9.49
N LEU A 197 -0.94 -14.16 -10.04
CA LEU A 197 -0.85 -14.46 -11.47
C LEU A 197 -1.48 -13.34 -12.34
N ALA A 198 -2.57 -12.75 -11.88
CA ALA A 198 -3.15 -11.60 -12.56
C ALA A 198 -2.20 -10.41 -12.59
N ALA A 199 -1.45 -10.16 -11.50
CA ALA A 199 -0.47 -9.09 -11.43
C ALA A 199 0.63 -9.25 -12.49
N LEU A 200 1.13 -10.47 -12.72
CA LEU A 200 2.13 -10.76 -13.75
C LEU A 200 1.70 -10.31 -15.17
N LEU A 201 0.39 -10.32 -15.45
CA LEU A 201 -0.14 -9.91 -16.74
C LEU A 201 -0.53 -8.43 -16.76
N VAL A 202 -1.18 -7.98 -15.70
CA VAL A 202 -1.79 -6.64 -15.64
C VAL A 202 -0.73 -5.55 -15.52
N PHE A 203 0.28 -5.71 -14.67
CA PHE A 203 1.27 -4.66 -14.44
C PHE A 203 2.08 -4.29 -15.70
N PRO A 204 2.65 -5.24 -16.46
CA PRO A 204 3.35 -4.92 -17.68
C PRO A 204 2.46 -4.23 -18.72
N ILE A 205 1.21 -4.70 -18.86
CA ILE A 205 0.25 -4.14 -19.84
C ILE A 205 -0.08 -2.68 -19.46
N LEU A 206 -0.40 -2.43 -18.20
CA LEU A 206 -0.76 -1.09 -17.74
C LEU A 206 0.42 -0.13 -17.74
N THR A 207 1.64 -0.62 -17.44
CA THR A 207 2.86 0.18 -17.54
C THR A 207 3.16 0.55 -19.01
N THR A 208 2.99 -0.38 -19.93
CA THR A 208 3.13 -0.09 -21.36
C THR A 208 2.10 0.94 -21.83
N ALA A 209 0.84 0.80 -21.40
CA ALA A 209 -0.19 1.80 -21.66
C ALA A 209 0.19 3.18 -21.10
N PHE A 210 0.79 3.22 -19.90
CA PHE A 210 1.29 4.46 -19.30
C PHE A 210 2.37 5.13 -20.17
N VAL A 211 3.35 4.37 -20.65
CA VAL A 211 4.41 4.88 -21.54
C VAL A 211 3.82 5.46 -22.83
N LEU A 212 2.93 4.71 -23.49
CA LEU A 212 2.33 5.13 -24.76
C LEU A 212 1.52 6.42 -24.62
N VAL A 213 0.61 6.46 -23.63
CA VAL A 213 -0.25 7.63 -23.40
C VAL A 213 0.56 8.82 -22.88
N GLY A 214 1.56 8.58 -22.01
CA GLY A 214 2.45 9.62 -21.51
C GLY A 214 3.32 10.24 -22.61
N THR A 215 3.87 9.43 -23.53
CA THR A 215 4.63 9.93 -24.68
C THR A 215 3.73 10.74 -25.60
N PHE A 216 2.48 10.32 -25.80
CA PHE A 216 1.49 11.11 -26.55
C PHE A 216 1.16 12.44 -25.83
N GLY A 217 1.08 12.45 -24.51
CA GLY A 217 0.95 13.68 -23.71
C GLY A 217 2.12 14.64 -23.91
N GLY A 218 3.36 14.12 -23.95
CA GLY A 218 4.56 14.89 -24.26
C GLY A 218 4.55 15.47 -25.68
N TYR A 219 4.06 14.70 -26.65
CA TYR A 219 3.81 15.19 -28.02
C TYR A 219 2.82 16.37 -28.02
N LEU A 220 1.71 16.22 -27.32
CA LEU A 220 0.68 17.26 -27.30
C LEU A 220 1.20 18.58 -26.71
N SER A 221 2.01 18.52 -25.66
CA SER A 221 2.62 19.72 -25.07
C SER A 221 3.74 20.30 -25.93
N GLY A 222 4.65 19.46 -26.45
CA GLY A 222 5.80 19.92 -27.23
C GLY A 222 5.44 20.44 -28.63
N CYS A 223 4.61 19.71 -29.35
CA CYS A 223 4.27 20.07 -30.74
C CYS A 223 3.04 21.00 -30.78
N SER A 224 1.95 20.70 -30.11
CA SER A 224 0.71 21.48 -30.23
C SER A 224 0.75 22.81 -29.47
N LEU A 225 1.36 22.85 -28.29
CA LEU A 225 1.41 24.06 -27.47
C LEU A 225 2.66 24.90 -27.70
N LEU A 226 3.81 24.28 -27.98
CA LEU A 226 5.11 24.97 -28.05
C LEU A 226 5.69 25.06 -29.47
N GLY A 227 4.97 24.51 -30.47
CA GLY A 227 5.29 24.67 -31.88
C GLY A 227 6.52 23.87 -32.36
N LEU A 228 6.92 22.82 -31.66
CA LEU A 228 7.98 21.92 -32.12
C LEU A 228 7.48 21.12 -33.34
N ASP A 229 8.37 20.87 -34.30
CA ASP A 229 8.01 20.04 -35.46
C ASP A 229 7.70 18.60 -35.04
N SER A 230 6.53 18.10 -35.48
CA SER A 230 6.05 16.77 -35.16
C SER A 230 6.96 15.65 -35.68
N GLY A 231 7.57 15.86 -36.85
CA GLY A 231 8.51 14.91 -37.43
C GLY A 231 9.77 14.76 -36.61
N VAL A 232 10.29 15.87 -36.08
CA VAL A 232 11.45 15.87 -35.17
C VAL A 232 11.14 15.15 -33.90
N TYR A 233 9.96 15.40 -33.29
CA TYR A 233 9.57 14.73 -32.04
C TYR A 233 9.51 13.20 -32.19
N TRP A 234 8.76 12.69 -33.18
CA TRP A 234 8.60 11.25 -33.37
C TRP A 234 9.89 10.56 -33.83
N SER A 235 10.71 11.21 -34.64
CA SER A 235 12.01 10.64 -35.02
C SER A 235 12.94 10.50 -33.82
N THR A 236 12.96 11.49 -32.93
CA THR A 236 13.78 11.42 -31.72
C THR A 236 13.24 10.39 -30.71
N VAL A 237 11.93 10.22 -30.54
CA VAL A 237 11.34 9.14 -29.74
C VAL A 237 11.75 7.76 -30.29
N HIS A 238 11.60 7.55 -31.59
CA HIS A 238 11.91 6.26 -32.23
C HIS A 238 13.39 5.88 -32.11
N ASN A 239 14.28 6.85 -32.26
CA ASN A 239 15.72 6.61 -32.18
C ASN A 239 16.24 6.48 -30.77
N ALA A 240 15.53 7.04 -29.77
CA ALA A 240 15.94 7.02 -28.38
C ALA A 240 15.60 5.72 -27.65
N VAL A 241 14.38 5.20 -27.86
CA VAL A 241 13.89 4.02 -27.14
C VAL A 241 14.47 2.75 -27.75
N ARG A 242 15.38 2.11 -27.05
CA ARG A 242 15.98 0.83 -27.41
C ARG A 242 15.18 -0.33 -26.84
N PHE A 243 15.30 -1.50 -27.46
CA PHE A 243 14.66 -2.72 -26.97
C PHE A 243 15.08 -3.05 -25.51
N VAL A 244 16.31 -2.69 -25.13
CA VAL A 244 16.82 -2.87 -23.76
C VAL A 244 15.99 -2.06 -22.76
N ASP A 245 15.67 -0.79 -23.07
CA ASP A 245 14.88 0.09 -22.19
C ASP A 245 13.47 -0.46 -21.95
N VAL A 246 12.84 -0.99 -23.01
CA VAL A 246 11.51 -1.62 -22.92
C VAL A 246 11.56 -2.89 -22.05
N ARG A 247 12.59 -3.72 -22.24
CA ARG A 247 12.78 -4.92 -21.45
C ARG A 247 12.97 -4.60 -19.97
N GLU A 248 13.76 -3.59 -19.64
CA GLU A 248 13.99 -3.12 -18.27
C GLU A 248 12.71 -2.57 -17.64
N CYS A 249 11.95 -1.78 -18.39
CA CYS A 249 10.65 -1.28 -17.96
C CYS A 249 9.69 -2.43 -17.61
N LEU A 250 9.58 -3.43 -18.49
CA LEU A 250 8.70 -4.59 -18.25
C LEU A 250 9.18 -5.45 -17.08
N PHE A 251 10.50 -5.62 -16.94
CA PHE A 251 11.06 -6.35 -15.81
C PHE A 251 10.77 -5.65 -14.47
N LYS A 252 10.98 -4.32 -14.39
CA LYS A 252 10.59 -3.52 -13.22
C LYS A 252 9.10 -3.68 -12.93
N ALA A 253 8.24 -3.56 -13.94
CA ALA A 253 6.79 -3.70 -13.78
C ALA A 253 6.39 -5.07 -13.23
N LEU A 254 7.02 -6.16 -13.70
CA LEU A 254 6.77 -7.52 -13.20
C LEU A 254 7.16 -7.65 -11.73
N VAL A 255 8.37 -7.21 -11.37
CA VAL A 255 8.86 -7.30 -9.98
C VAL A 255 7.95 -6.47 -9.05
N PHE A 256 7.64 -5.24 -9.43
CA PHE A 256 6.76 -4.37 -8.63
C PHE A 256 5.37 -4.98 -8.48
N GLY A 257 4.81 -5.55 -9.54
CA GLY A 257 3.50 -6.19 -9.51
C GLY A 257 3.44 -7.34 -8.51
N ILE A 258 4.44 -8.23 -8.53
CA ILE A 258 4.52 -9.36 -7.60
C ILE A 258 4.66 -8.87 -6.16
N VAL A 259 5.64 -8.01 -5.91
CA VAL A 259 5.96 -7.53 -4.56
C VAL A 259 4.78 -6.78 -3.94
N THR A 260 4.18 -5.85 -4.69
CA THR A 260 3.10 -5.00 -4.18
C THR A 260 1.80 -5.77 -3.92
N ILE A 261 1.39 -6.65 -4.84
CA ILE A 261 0.18 -7.46 -4.64
C ILE A 261 0.37 -8.47 -3.52
N ALA A 262 1.58 -9.04 -3.38
CA ALA A 262 1.88 -9.91 -2.25
C ALA A 262 1.79 -9.17 -0.90
N ILE A 263 2.32 -7.93 -0.80
CA ILE A 263 2.21 -7.10 0.40
C ILE A 263 0.73 -6.79 0.71
N CYS A 264 -0.07 -6.45 -0.30
CA CYS A 264 -1.49 -6.17 -0.13
C CYS A 264 -2.25 -7.41 0.36
N CYS A 265 -2.00 -8.58 -0.23
CA CYS A 265 -2.60 -9.85 0.20
C CYS A 265 -2.17 -10.23 1.62
N HIS A 266 -0.87 -10.12 1.94
CA HIS A 266 -0.34 -10.40 3.27
C HIS A 266 -0.93 -9.46 4.34
N SER A 267 -1.05 -8.17 4.04
CA SER A 267 -1.62 -7.19 4.96
C SER A 267 -3.09 -7.48 5.27
N GLY A 268 -3.89 -7.84 4.25
CA GLY A 268 -5.27 -8.26 4.43
C GLY A 268 -5.38 -9.56 5.24
N PHE A 269 -4.55 -10.56 4.92
CA PHE A 269 -4.57 -11.87 5.59
C PHE A 269 -4.19 -11.78 7.09
N THR A 270 -3.29 -10.88 7.45
CA THR A 270 -2.83 -10.68 8.85
C THR A 270 -3.61 -9.62 9.63
N ALA A 271 -4.69 -9.07 9.06
CA ALA A 271 -5.46 -7.98 9.65
C ALA A 271 -5.92 -8.26 11.09
N HIS A 272 -6.36 -9.49 11.40
CA HIS A 272 -6.88 -9.87 12.72
C HIS A 272 -5.81 -10.02 13.81
N ARG A 273 -4.58 -10.40 13.43
CA ARG A 273 -3.51 -10.70 14.39
C ARG A 273 -2.86 -9.47 14.99
N ARG A 274 -2.87 -8.33 14.27
CA ARG A 274 -1.99 -7.19 14.59
C ARG A 274 -2.70 -6.01 15.26
N THR A 275 -4.01 -5.92 15.17
CA THR A 275 -4.68 -4.65 15.53
C THR A 275 -5.29 -4.64 16.93
N GLY A 276 -5.53 -5.79 17.56
CA GLY A 276 -6.29 -5.83 18.82
C GLY A 276 -7.68 -5.17 18.74
N VAL A 277 -8.05 -4.72 17.53
CA VAL A 277 -9.29 -4.02 17.22
C VAL A 277 -10.11 -4.94 16.32
N SER A 278 -11.38 -5.12 16.64
CA SER A 278 -12.30 -5.94 15.87
C SER A 278 -13.12 -5.12 14.89
N GLY A 279 -13.58 -5.76 13.81
CA GLY A 279 -14.55 -5.19 12.89
C GLY A 279 -13.98 -4.37 11.75
N SER A 280 -14.81 -3.49 11.18
CA SER A 280 -14.50 -2.66 10.02
C SER A 280 -13.25 -1.77 10.22
N ARG A 281 -12.96 -1.39 11.44
CA ARG A 281 -11.79 -0.58 11.77
C ARG A 281 -10.47 -1.36 11.57
N ALA A 282 -10.45 -2.67 11.84
CA ALA A 282 -9.27 -3.50 11.56
C ALA A 282 -8.99 -3.59 10.06
N VAL A 283 -10.05 -3.74 9.24
CA VAL A 283 -9.95 -3.74 7.78
C VAL A 283 -9.42 -2.41 7.25
N SER A 284 -9.93 -1.28 7.74
CA SER A 284 -9.46 0.05 7.34
C SER A 284 -7.98 0.27 7.68
N ILE A 285 -7.52 -0.14 8.85
CA ILE A 285 -6.10 -0.03 9.23
C ILE A 285 -5.23 -0.93 8.34
N SER A 286 -5.69 -2.15 8.02
CA SER A 286 -4.93 -3.07 7.18
C SER A 286 -4.80 -2.58 5.75
N THR A 287 -5.84 -1.97 5.18
CA THR A 287 -5.81 -1.36 3.84
C THR A 287 -4.85 -0.18 3.75
N THR A 288 -4.90 0.74 4.73
CA THR A 288 -3.97 1.86 4.76
C THR A 288 -2.53 1.39 4.86
N ARG A 289 -2.25 0.41 5.74
CA ARG A 289 -0.91 -0.19 5.86
C ARG A 289 -0.48 -0.89 4.58
N ALA A 290 -1.37 -1.63 3.92
CA ALA A 290 -1.07 -2.29 2.65
C ALA A 290 -0.56 -1.29 1.62
N VAL A 291 -1.28 -0.17 1.41
CA VAL A 291 -0.90 0.87 0.46
C VAL A 291 0.44 1.50 0.82
N VAL A 292 0.61 1.91 2.09
CA VAL A 292 1.85 2.58 2.54
C VAL A 292 3.06 1.66 2.39
N PHE A 293 2.99 0.41 2.88
CA PHE A 293 4.12 -0.52 2.78
C PHE A 293 4.42 -0.91 1.33
N SER A 294 3.39 -1.10 0.49
CA SER A 294 3.57 -1.38 -0.94
C SER A 294 4.24 -0.21 -1.66
N SER A 295 3.84 1.03 -1.36
CA SER A 295 4.45 2.22 -1.97
C SER A 295 5.92 2.37 -1.58
N ILE A 296 6.25 2.19 -0.29
CA ILE A 296 7.64 2.22 0.19
C ILE A 296 8.46 1.10 -0.46
N ALA A 297 7.90 -0.12 -0.53
CA ALA A 297 8.57 -1.25 -1.14
C ALA A 297 8.82 -1.04 -2.64
N THR A 298 7.87 -0.41 -3.36
CA THR A 298 8.05 -0.05 -4.77
C THR A 298 9.22 0.89 -4.97
N LEU A 299 9.28 1.99 -4.19
CA LEU A 299 10.37 2.96 -4.30
C LEU A 299 11.74 2.36 -3.93
N ALA A 300 11.78 1.54 -2.88
CA ALA A 300 13.00 0.84 -2.49
C ALA A 300 13.45 -0.17 -3.55
N ALA A 301 12.51 -0.94 -4.11
CA ALA A 301 12.80 -1.89 -5.18
C ALA A 301 13.24 -1.19 -6.47
N ASP A 302 12.64 -0.05 -6.81
CA ASP A 302 13.04 0.76 -7.96
C ASP A 302 14.50 1.20 -7.86
N TYR A 303 14.87 1.79 -6.72
CA TYR A 303 16.26 2.19 -6.47
C TYR A 303 17.25 1.01 -6.60
N VAL A 304 16.93 -0.13 -5.98
CA VAL A 304 17.78 -1.31 -6.02
C VAL A 304 17.92 -1.83 -7.46
N ILE A 305 16.80 -2.00 -8.17
CA ILE A 305 16.83 -2.54 -9.54
C ILE A 305 17.55 -1.59 -10.48
N THR A 306 17.30 -0.28 -10.38
CA THR A 306 18.01 0.72 -11.21
C THR A 306 19.51 0.69 -10.95
N SER A 307 19.94 0.58 -9.67
CA SER A 307 21.35 0.50 -9.32
C SER A 307 22.07 -0.74 -9.87
N PHE A 308 21.34 -1.84 -10.11
CA PHE A 308 21.92 -3.05 -10.72
C PHE A 308 21.85 -3.06 -12.26
N LEU A 309 20.94 -2.29 -12.87
CA LEU A 309 20.75 -2.27 -14.32
C LEU A 309 21.58 -1.18 -15.03
N VAL A 310 21.96 -0.13 -14.32
CA VAL A 310 22.87 0.94 -14.80
C VAL A 310 24.32 0.56 -14.53
#